data_d226d6a5e088da752eb9e7e16cede807
#
_entry.id   d226d6a5e088da752eb9e7e16cede807
#
_cell.length_a   1.000
_cell.length_b   1.000
_cell.length_c   1.000
_cell.angle_alpha   90.00
_cell.angle_beta   90.00
_cell.angle_gamma   90.00
#
_symmetry.space_group_name_H-M   'P 1'
#
loop_
_entity.id
_entity.type
_entity.pdbx_description
1 polymer ?
#
loop_
_entity_poly.entity_id
_entity_poly.type
_entity_poly.pdbx_seq_one_letter_code
_entity_poly.pdbx_strand_id
1 'polypeptide(L)'
;MLNAQINFTAKDQVPDYNGKFRFGVNPGYHGSDWGDEDLADIAAGEAGVGAFRASLPEFFLEQWGYDVEIDDFQHYQSVGMEDHVAFIGYPTDEHQEETFYCPNHQSELFSNMYLDIWDGGANGTPVNDENHYALYVYRMVTTYQDYVRFWEVWNEPDFDYSGNGYKDAGQPGNWFDNVPEPCDMSIRAPIFAYIRMLRISYEVIKSIDPDAYVAIGGLGFPSFLDLVMRHSDNPDEGQITDVYPDNGGAYFDVMSYHAYPHIDGSLREWNNDIGDFDYFRHSDAATDGILQKQIDFRTVLYNYGYNDQLYPAKKWIITEANIPGIAFDDEMGSEEAQRNFLIKTRVGCELNNILQLDLFQLARKKLPEDANSGFDAMGLFHRLSDIEPSGEELTSQGIASQTMTALLSDATYDAAATTALNLPANIGGAAYENSDGTYTFILWAKTTTDQSESVAGNYSMPASMNMTDLEKREWNFSQTGNFNIVFANEISLTGAPVFLRGIPVAVDISEQPLLSHTLDIFPNPSPDNFQLSIKGTTTANFQIEVINVFGVLIEQRKIVHNGSRVIHNFDCSSWAKGAYFVKVRSAEGLVVLKVVVD
;
A
#
# COMPACT_ATOMS: atom_id res chain seq x y z
N MET A 1 -29.41 17.57 9.47
CA MET A 1 -28.63 18.35 10.46
C MET A 1 -27.59 19.09 9.65
N LEU A 2 -27.52 20.42 9.70
CA LEU A 2 -26.41 21.16 9.09
C LEU A 2 -25.13 20.68 9.77
N ASN A 3 -24.21 20.09 9.01
CA ASN A 3 -22.93 19.64 9.54
C ASN A 3 -22.19 20.87 10.07
N ALA A 4 -21.74 20.79 11.31
CA ALA A 4 -20.96 21.85 11.90
C ALA A 4 -19.55 21.84 11.27
N GLN A 5 -18.97 23.03 11.13
CA GLN A 5 -17.56 23.19 10.80
C GLN A 5 -16.71 22.29 11.73
N ILE A 6 -15.76 21.54 11.17
CA ILE A 6 -14.85 20.71 11.97
C ILE A 6 -13.93 21.60 12.81
N ASN A 7 -13.48 21.08 13.94
CA ASN A 7 -12.60 21.78 14.88
C ASN A 7 -11.29 21.02 15.14
N PHE A 8 -10.88 20.18 14.22
CA PHE A 8 -9.64 19.40 14.24
C PHE A 8 -8.95 19.44 12.87
N THR A 9 -7.69 19.09 12.86
CA THR A 9 -6.86 18.94 11.66
C THR A 9 -6.11 17.61 11.70
N ALA A 10 -5.34 17.30 10.67
CA ALA A 10 -4.46 16.14 10.65
C ALA A 10 -3.24 16.27 11.60
N LYS A 11 -3.10 17.39 12.31
CA LYS A 11 -2.21 17.52 13.47
C LYS A 11 -2.79 16.91 14.74
N ASP A 12 -4.12 16.83 14.81
CA ASP A 12 -4.82 16.30 15.98
C ASP A 12 -5.08 14.81 15.85
N GLN A 13 -5.48 14.37 14.65
CA GLN A 13 -5.80 12.98 14.38
C GLN A 13 -5.65 12.61 12.91
N VAL A 14 -5.27 11.36 12.66
CA VAL A 14 -5.32 10.68 11.37
C VAL A 14 -6.08 9.37 11.60
N PRO A 15 -7.13 9.05 10.83
CA PRO A 15 -7.90 7.82 11.04
C PRO A 15 -7.03 6.57 10.98
N ASP A 16 -7.35 5.56 11.81
CA ASP A 16 -6.69 4.27 11.75
C ASP A 16 -7.21 3.46 10.56
N TYR A 17 -6.29 2.88 9.80
CA TYR A 17 -6.64 2.00 8.69
C TYR A 17 -6.78 0.56 9.17
N ASN A 18 -8.01 0.04 9.10
CA ASN A 18 -8.34 -1.32 9.48
C ASN A 18 -8.57 -2.24 8.26
N GLY A 19 -8.31 -1.72 7.06
CA GLY A 19 -8.42 -2.47 5.81
C GLY A 19 -7.24 -3.42 5.56
N LYS A 20 -7.38 -4.24 4.51
CA LYS A 20 -6.27 -5.02 3.96
C LYS A 20 -5.51 -4.17 2.96
N PHE A 21 -4.26 -4.57 2.67
CA PHE A 21 -3.53 -4.02 1.52
C PHE A 21 -4.38 -4.15 0.25
N ARG A 22 -4.45 -3.06 -0.54
CA ARG A 22 -5.16 -3.04 -1.83
C ARG A 22 -4.17 -2.97 -2.97
N PHE A 23 -4.38 -3.83 -3.95
CA PHE A 23 -3.74 -3.72 -5.24
C PHE A 23 -4.74 -3.10 -6.20
N GLY A 24 -4.45 -1.89 -6.63
CA GLY A 24 -5.27 -1.11 -7.53
C GLY A 24 -4.58 -0.85 -8.86
N VAL A 25 -5.30 -0.17 -9.74
CA VAL A 25 -4.79 0.23 -11.05
C VAL A 25 -5.43 1.53 -11.53
N ASN A 26 -4.70 2.30 -12.33
CA ASN A 26 -5.27 3.37 -13.13
C ASN A 26 -5.96 2.74 -14.37
N PRO A 27 -7.25 3.03 -14.65
CA PRO A 27 -7.96 2.44 -15.78
C PRO A 27 -7.25 2.63 -17.11
N GLY A 28 -6.66 3.81 -17.34
CA GLY A 28 -5.75 4.07 -18.45
C GLY A 28 -6.46 4.24 -19.79
N TYR A 29 -5.83 3.71 -20.85
CA TYR A 29 -6.27 3.90 -22.22
C TYR A 29 -7.00 2.66 -22.77
N HIS A 30 -8.18 2.89 -23.34
CA HIS A 30 -9.02 1.85 -23.97
C HIS A 30 -9.68 2.39 -25.24
N GLY A 31 -10.34 1.53 -26.01
CA GLY A 31 -11.15 1.93 -27.17
C GLY A 31 -12.57 2.33 -26.76
N SER A 32 -13.30 2.92 -27.68
CA SER A 32 -14.70 3.33 -27.47
C SER A 32 -15.68 2.16 -27.27
N ASP A 33 -15.24 0.95 -27.55
CA ASP A 33 -16.04 -0.26 -27.42
C ASP A 33 -16.00 -0.85 -25.99
N TRP A 34 -15.17 -0.27 -25.10
CA TRP A 34 -15.01 -0.62 -23.69
C TRP A 34 -15.74 0.37 -22.80
N GLY A 35 -16.71 -0.11 -22.02
CA GLY A 35 -17.32 0.64 -20.94
C GLY A 35 -16.55 0.45 -19.63
N ASP A 36 -16.83 1.31 -18.64
CA ASP A 36 -16.19 1.24 -17.32
C ASP A 36 -16.52 -0.08 -16.59
N GLU A 37 -17.74 -0.62 -16.78
CA GLU A 37 -18.13 -1.94 -16.29
C GLU A 37 -17.27 -3.06 -16.91
N ASP A 38 -17.04 -3.04 -18.24
CA ASP A 38 -16.19 -4.03 -18.92
C ASP A 38 -14.74 -3.99 -18.39
N LEU A 39 -14.21 -2.77 -18.18
CA LEU A 39 -12.87 -2.59 -17.63
C LEU A 39 -12.77 -3.13 -16.18
N ALA A 40 -13.81 -2.95 -15.37
CA ALA A 40 -13.86 -3.50 -14.02
C ALA A 40 -13.94 -5.03 -14.02
N ASP A 41 -14.73 -5.61 -14.92
CA ASP A 41 -14.86 -7.06 -15.06
C ASP A 41 -13.51 -7.73 -15.37
N ILE A 42 -12.75 -7.21 -16.34
CA ILE A 42 -11.43 -7.77 -16.65
C ILE A 42 -10.38 -7.44 -15.58
N ALA A 43 -10.44 -6.24 -15.01
CA ALA A 43 -9.52 -5.84 -13.94
C ALA A 43 -9.66 -6.74 -12.71
N ALA A 44 -10.88 -6.92 -12.21
CA ALA A 44 -11.16 -7.75 -11.03
C ALA A 44 -11.08 -9.24 -11.35
N GLY A 45 -11.79 -9.67 -12.41
CA GLY A 45 -11.97 -11.09 -12.75
C GLY A 45 -10.73 -11.74 -13.34
N GLU A 46 -9.98 -11.03 -14.16
CA GLU A 46 -8.82 -11.60 -14.86
C GLU A 46 -7.48 -11.15 -14.27
N ALA A 47 -7.30 -9.85 -14.03
CA ALA A 47 -6.04 -9.35 -13.51
C ALA A 47 -5.95 -9.37 -11.97
N GLY A 48 -7.08 -9.59 -11.27
CA GLY A 48 -7.13 -9.65 -9.81
C GLY A 48 -6.89 -8.30 -9.13
N VAL A 49 -7.33 -7.23 -9.77
CA VAL A 49 -7.28 -5.86 -9.24
C VAL A 49 -8.41 -5.65 -8.23
N GLY A 50 -8.12 -5.00 -7.11
CA GLY A 50 -9.09 -4.78 -6.03
C GLY A 50 -9.59 -3.34 -5.89
N ALA A 51 -9.04 -2.38 -6.67
CA ALA A 51 -9.45 -0.99 -6.64
C ALA A 51 -9.10 -0.27 -7.95
N PHE A 52 -9.83 0.79 -8.27
CA PHE A 52 -9.42 1.77 -9.28
C PHE A 52 -8.96 3.07 -8.63
N ARG A 53 -7.98 3.73 -9.26
CA ARG A 53 -7.73 5.14 -9.08
C ARG A 53 -8.54 5.90 -10.13
N ALA A 54 -9.73 6.34 -9.71
CA ALA A 54 -10.69 7.03 -10.57
C ALA A 54 -10.38 8.53 -10.68
N SER A 55 -10.88 9.15 -11.75
CA SER A 55 -10.84 10.60 -11.96
C SER A 55 -12.25 11.16 -11.85
N LEU A 56 -12.46 12.13 -10.97
CA LEU A 56 -13.75 12.80 -10.81
C LEU A 56 -13.62 14.34 -11.01
N PRO A 57 -13.19 14.81 -12.20
CA PRO A 57 -12.95 16.24 -12.44
C PRO A 57 -14.26 17.03 -12.51
N GLU A 58 -14.25 18.27 -12.01
CA GLU A 58 -15.45 19.09 -12.00
C GLU A 58 -16.03 19.30 -13.41
N PHE A 59 -15.18 19.56 -14.41
CA PHE A 59 -15.66 19.81 -15.78
C PHE A 59 -16.49 18.63 -16.34
N PHE A 60 -16.19 17.41 -15.94
CA PHE A 60 -16.95 16.23 -16.34
C PHE A 60 -18.27 16.14 -15.56
N LEU A 61 -18.21 16.29 -14.24
CA LEU A 61 -19.38 16.17 -13.36
C LEU A 61 -20.41 17.30 -13.59
N GLU A 62 -19.97 18.53 -13.86
CA GLU A 62 -20.88 19.63 -14.23
C GLU A 62 -21.53 19.41 -15.60
N GLN A 63 -20.84 18.75 -16.52
CA GLN A 63 -21.39 18.45 -17.86
C GLN A 63 -22.42 17.32 -17.84
N TRP A 64 -22.17 16.24 -17.07
CA TRP A 64 -22.95 15.01 -17.13
C TRP A 64 -23.80 14.73 -15.90
N GLY A 65 -23.62 15.47 -14.83
CA GLY A 65 -24.26 15.30 -13.52
C GLY A 65 -23.34 14.64 -12.50
N TYR A 66 -23.51 14.99 -11.23
CA TYR A 66 -22.67 14.46 -10.14
C TYR A 66 -22.93 12.98 -9.86
N ASP A 67 -24.00 12.42 -10.36
CA ASP A 67 -24.40 11.02 -10.17
C ASP A 67 -24.02 10.12 -11.36
N VAL A 68 -23.31 10.65 -12.36
CA VAL A 68 -23.02 9.95 -13.63
C VAL A 68 -22.25 8.64 -13.45
N GLU A 69 -21.32 8.59 -12.50
CA GLU A 69 -20.47 7.41 -12.26
C GLU A 69 -21.01 6.46 -11.17
N ILE A 70 -22.22 6.73 -10.60
CA ILE A 70 -22.72 5.90 -9.47
C ILE A 70 -22.94 4.45 -9.88
N ASP A 71 -23.52 4.22 -11.07
CA ASP A 71 -23.78 2.87 -11.56
C ASP A 71 -22.47 2.11 -11.77
N ASP A 72 -21.41 2.78 -12.26
CA ASP A 72 -20.09 2.21 -12.44
C ASP A 72 -19.44 1.85 -11.10
N PHE A 73 -19.46 2.73 -10.10
CA PHE A 73 -18.96 2.41 -8.76
C PHE A 73 -19.75 1.28 -8.09
N GLN A 74 -21.07 1.19 -8.31
CA GLN A 74 -21.88 0.05 -7.83
C GLN A 74 -21.46 -1.24 -8.52
N HIS A 75 -21.18 -1.19 -9.82
CA HIS A 75 -20.64 -2.34 -10.55
C HIS A 75 -19.27 -2.75 -10.02
N TYR A 76 -18.33 -1.81 -9.81
CA TYR A 76 -17.02 -2.09 -9.21
C TYR A 76 -17.15 -2.84 -7.87
N GLN A 77 -18.04 -2.36 -7.01
CA GLN A 77 -18.30 -3.02 -5.73
C GLN A 77 -18.91 -4.44 -5.93
N SER A 78 -19.77 -4.61 -6.94
CA SER A 78 -20.41 -5.91 -7.24
C SER A 78 -19.41 -6.97 -7.68
N VAL A 79 -18.31 -6.59 -8.32
CA VAL A 79 -17.20 -7.47 -8.73
C VAL A 79 -16.09 -7.58 -7.69
N GLY A 80 -16.28 -6.97 -6.51
CA GLY A 80 -15.39 -7.12 -5.34
C GLY A 80 -14.26 -6.07 -5.27
N MET A 81 -14.35 -4.99 -6.03
CA MET A 81 -13.45 -3.86 -5.93
C MET A 81 -13.94 -2.89 -4.84
N GLU A 82 -13.05 -2.44 -3.98
CA GLU A 82 -13.35 -1.58 -2.83
C GLU A 82 -12.17 -0.63 -2.55
N ASP A 83 -12.38 0.35 -1.64
CA ASP A 83 -11.34 1.31 -1.20
C ASP A 83 -10.71 2.10 -2.35
N HIS A 84 -11.57 2.58 -3.30
CA HIS A 84 -11.09 3.34 -4.45
C HIS A 84 -10.38 4.63 -4.03
N VAL A 85 -9.37 5.02 -4.82
CA VAL A 85 -8.80 6.37 -4.80
C VAL A 85 -9.55 7.20 -5.84
N ALA A 86 -9.95 8.42 -5.50
CA ALA A 86 -10.41 9.38 -6.49
C ALA A 86 -9.53 10.63 -6.44
N PHE A 87 -8.88 10.95 -7.56
CA PHE A 87 -8.22 12.25 -7.66
C PHE A 87 -9.23 13.30 -8.17
N ILE A 88 -9.19 14.46 -7.51
CA ILE A 88 -10.19 15.51 -7.59
C ILE A 88 -9.57 16.85 -7.97
N GLY A 89 -10.35 17.69 -8.62
CA GLY A 89 -9.91 19.01 -9.09
C GLY A 89 -10.44 19.31 -10.49
N TYR A 90 -9.65 20.04 -11.28
CA TYR A 90 -9.88 20.34 -12.69
C TYR A 90 -11.22 21.04 -12.95
N PRO A 91 -11.25 22.38 -12.80
CA PRO A 91 -12.46 23.18 -12.93
C PRO A 91 -13.02 23.18 -14.37
N THR A 92 -14.30 23.53 -14.47
CA THR A 92 -14.88 24.00 -15.73
C THR A 92 -14.27 25.36 -16.12
N ASP A 93 -14.38 25.73 -17.41
CA ASP A 93 -13.94 27.05 -17.90
C ASP A 93 -14.59 28.20 -17.12
N GLU A 94 -15.85 28.03 -16.66
CA GLU A 94 -16.60 29.04 -15.88
C GLU A 94 -16.10 29.18 -14.45
N HIS A 95 -15.57 28.09 -13.87
CA HIS A 95 -15.10 28.08 -12.50
C HIS A 95 -13.57 28.16 -12.38
N GLN A 96 -12.84 28.16 -13.50
CA GLN A 96 -11.39 28.30 -13.54
C GLN A 96 -10.97 29.72 -13.16
N GLU A 97 -9.88 29.86 -12.42
CA GLU A 97 -9.30 31.13 -12.07
C GLU A 97 -8.78 31.85 -13.33
N GLU A 98 -9.18 33.12 -13.52
CA GLU A 98 -8.77 33.91 -14.69
C GLU A 98 -7.35 34.47 -14.59
N THR A 99 -6.62 34.22 -13.50
CA THR A 99 -5.29 34.78 -13.24
C THR A 99 -4.22 34.08 -14.06
N PHE A 100 -3.35 34.88 -14.65
CA PHE A 100 -2.14 34.44 -15.34
C PHE A 100 -0.92 34.69 -14.47
N TYR A 101 -0.64 33.78 -13.54
CA TYR A 101 0.60 33.82 -12.78
C TYR A 101 1.82 33.49 -13.65
N CYS A 102 1.60 32.75 -14.72
CA CYS A 102 2.58 32.35 -15.72
C CYS A 102 2.24 32.98 -17.08
N PRO A 103 3.17 33.65 -17.79
CA PRO A 103 2.89 34.27 -19.09
C PRO A 103 2.31 33.27 -20.09
N ASN A 104 1.14 33.63 -20.65
CA ASN A 104 0.37 32.83 -21.62
C ASN A 104 -0.22 31.49 -21.09
N HIS A 105 -0.15 31.26 -19.80
CA HIS A 105 -0.79 30.12 -19.15
C HIS A 105 -1.67 30.61 -18.01
N GLN A 106 -2.98 30.35 -18.13
CA GLN A 106 -3.94 30.60 -17.06
C GLN A 106 -3.68 29.63 -15.92
N SER A 107 -4.03 30.02 -14.68
CA SER A 107 -4.04 29.14 -13.52
C SER A 107 -4.94 27.91 -13.79
N GLU A 108 -4.52 26.74 -13.37
CA GLU A 108 -5.32 25.51 -13.48
C GLU A 108 -6.30 25.34 -12.30
N LEU A 109 -6.30 26.30 -11.36
CA LEU A 109 -7.07 26.21 -10.12
C LEU A 109 -8.47 26.85 -10.26
N PHE A 110 -9.29 26.63 -9.25
CA PHE A 110 -10.63 27.18 -9.15
C PHE A 110 -10.61 28.66 -8.79
N SER A 111 -11.54 29.42 -9.34
CA SER A 111 -11.83 30.78 -8.91
C SER A 111 -12.50 30.78 -7.53
N ASN A 112 -12.42 31.93 -6.85
CA ASN A 112 -13.11 32.20 -5.59
C ASN A 112 -12.74 31.28 -4.40
N MET A 113 -11.68 30.50 -4.46
CA MET A 113 -11.27 29.60 -3.37
C MET A 113 -10.99 30.32 -2.05
N TYR A 114 -10.68 31.62 -2.07
CA TYR A 114 -10.41 32.42 -0.86
C TYR A 114 -11.67 33.05 -0.23
N LEU A 115 -12.85 32.83 -0.81
CA LEU A 115 -14.10 33.10 -0.10
C LEU A 115 -14.27 32.12 1.07
N ASP A 116 -15.19 32.50 2.00
CA ASP A 116 -15.51 31.60 3.12
C ASP A 116 -15.96 30.24 2.60
N ILE A 117 -15.48 29.17 3.25
CA ILE A 117 -15.85 27.78 2.90
C ILE A 117 -17.31 27.51 3.29
N TRP A 118 -17.75 28.09 4.40
CA TRP A 118 -19.03 27.84 5.04
C TRP A 118 -19.92 29.10 5.04
N ASP A 119 -21.18 28.96 4.63
CA ASP A 119 -22.18 30.05 4.69
C ASP A 119 -23.30 29.78 5.71
N GLY A 120 -23.21 28.66 6.45
CA GLY A 120 -24.20 28.26 7.44
C GLY A 120 -25.51 27.76 6.84
N GLY A 121 -25.55 27.39 5.57
CA GLY A 121 -26.73 26.88 4.88
C GLY A 121 -27.59 27.96 4.24
N ALA A 122 -27.02 29.12 3.95
CA ALA A 122 -27.77 30.25 3.34
C ALA A 122 -28.36 29.86 1.98
N ASN A 123 -27.66 29.03 1.20
CA ASN A 123 -28.03 28.62 -0.17
C ASN A 123 -28.56 27.18 -0.25
N GLY A 124 -28.84 26.55 0.89
CA GLY A 124 -29.40 25.19 0.96
C GLY A 124 -28.36 24.09 1.12
N THR A 125 -27.06 24.38 0.97
CA THR A 125 -25.94 23.53 1.33
C THR A 125 -25.18 24.17 2.50
N PRO A 126 -24.40 23.39 3.30
CA PRO A 126 -23.63 23.99 4.38
C PRO A 126 -22.42 24.80 3.88
N VAL A 127 -21.95 24.54 2.66
CA VAL A 127 -20.83 25.24 2.03
C VAL A 127 -21.31 26.47 1.25
N ASN A 128 -20.43 27.46 1.13
CA ASN A 128 -20.67 28.64 0.32
C ASN A 128 -20.60 28.29 -1.18
N ASP A 129 -21.68 28.44 -1.91
CA ASP A 129 -21.80 28.11 -3.33
C ASP A 129 -21.04 29.09 -4.25
N GLU A 130 -20.65 30.27 -3.76
CA GLU A 130 -19.74 31.16 -4.48
C GLU A 130 -18.26 30.68 -4.39
N ASN A 131 -17.92 29.83 -3.42
CA ASN A 131 -16.64 29.12 -3.38
C ASN A 131 -16.77 27.84 -4.22
N HIS A 132 -16.49 27.95 -5.50
CA HIS A 132 -16.74 26.90 -6.48
C HIS A 132 -16.08 25.57 -6.11
N TYR A 133 -14.84 25.62 -5.60
CA TYR A 133 -14.16 24.41 -5.17
C TYR A 133 -14.81 23.75 -3.96
N ALA A 134 -15.23 24.53 -2.96
CA ALA A 134 -15.92 23.98 -1.79
C ALA A 134 -17.25 23.31 -2.18
N LEU A 135 -18.02 23.94 -3.08
CA LEU A 135 -19.27 23.40 -3.58
C LEU A 135 -19.07 22.10 -4.37
N TYR A 136 -18.08 22.08 -5.26
CA TYR A 136 -17.70 20.89 -6.01
C TYR A 136 -17.34 19.72 -5.08
N VAL A 137 -16.40 19.95 -4.13
CA VAL A 137 -15.99 18.92 -3.17
C VAL A 137 -17.17 18.42 -2.34
N TYR A 138 -18.04 19.32 -1.87
CA TYR A 138 -19.22 18.95 -1.10
C TYR A 138 -20.18 18.04 -1.89
N ARG A 139 -20.53 18.41 -3.12
CA ARG A 139 -21.42 17.64 -3.98
C ARG A 139 -20.83 16.26 -4.29
N MET A 140 -19.57 16.23 -4.70
CA MET A 140 -18.86 15.03 -5.06
C MET A 140 -18.76 14.05 -3.87
N VAL A 141 -18.29 14.50 -2.69
CA VAL A 141 -18.15 13.63 -1.52
C VAL A 141 -19.51 13.13 -1.04
N THR A 142 -20.52 13.99 -1.02
CA THR A 142 -21.89 13.57 -0.65
C THR A 142 -22.41 12.47 -1.58
N THR A 143 -21.99 12.46 -2.85
CA THR A 143 -22.43 11.49 -3.85
C THR A 143 -21.65 10.18 -3.75
N TYR A 144 -20.32 10.25 -3.58
CA TYR A 144 -19.44 9.08 -3.74
C TYR A 144 -18.79 8.55 -2.43
N GLN A 145 -19.12 9.10 -1.25
CA GLN A 145 -18.50 8.70 0.03
C GLN A 145 -18.61 7.19 0.36
N ASP A 146 -19.62 6.50 -0.17
CA ASP A 146 -19.81 5.07 0.07
C ASP A 146 -18.88 4.17 -0.79
N TYR A 147 -18.16 4.75 -1.76
CA TYR A 147 -17.32 4.05 -2.74
C TYR A 147 -15.86 4.46 -2.67
N VAL A 148 -15.59 5.76 -2.42
CA VAL A 148 -14.25 6.33 -2.42
C VAL A 148 -13.69 6.37 -1.01
N ARG A 149 -12.54 5.75 -0.81
CA ARG A 149 -11.85 5.71 0.49
C ARG A 149 -10.79 6.80 0.62
N PHE A 150 -10.06 7.08 -0.47
CA PHE A 150 -8.98 8.04 -0.51
C PHE A 150 -9.30 9.16 -1.51
N TRP A 151 -9.42 10.39 -1.01
CA TRP A 151 -9.65 11.58 -1.81
C TRP A 151 -8.32 12.27 -2.08
N GLU A 152 -7.78 12.08 -3.28
CA GLU A 152 -6.49 12.62 -3.68
C GLU A 152 -6.67 14.00 -4.30
N VAL A 153 -6.07 15.02 -3.67
CA VAL A 153 -6.26 16.42 -4.08
C VAL A 153 -5.31 16.76 -5.22
N TRP A 154 -5.82 16.81 -6.43
CA TRP A 154 -5.09 17.00 -7.67
C TRP A 154 -4.30 15.76 -8.11
N ASN A 155 -3.72 15.83 -9.34
CA ASN A 155 -2.75 14.87 -9.86
C ASN A 155 -1.45 15.58 -10.20
N GLU A 156 -0.34 15.16 -9.59
CA GLU A 156 1.01 15.68 -9.82
C GLU A 156 1.09 17.22 -9.80
N PRO A 157 0.66 17.89 -8.71
CA PRO A 157 0.75 19.34 -8.62
C PRO A 157 2.18 19.85 -8.76
N ASP A 158 3.15 18.99 -8.47
CA ASP A 158 4.58 19.20 -8.49
C ASP A 158 5.27 18.83 -9.81
N PHE A 159 4.52 18.45 -10.86
CA PHE A 159 5.16 18.16 -12.14
C PHE A 159 6.04 19.35 -12.57
N ASP A 160 7.34 19.08 -12.70
CA ASP A 160 8.38 20.11 -12.75
C ASP A 160 8.82 20.42 -14.19
N TYR A 161 8.49 21.63 -14.66
CA TYR A 161 8.93 22.13 -15.95
C TYR A 161 10.31 22.80 -15.93
N SER A 162 10.84 23.10 -14.73
CA SER A 162 12.11 23.82 -14.56
C SER A 162 13.32 22.91 -14.39
N GLY A 163 13.09 21.65 -13.97
CA GLY A 163 14.14 20.73 -13.58
C GLY A 163 14.81 21.11 -12.25
N ASN A 164 14.10 21.78 -11.35
CA ASN A 164 14.59 22.22 -10.05
C ASN A 164 14.03 21.40 -8.87
N GLY A 165 12.91 20.72 -9.06
CA GLY A 165 12.24 19.95 -8.02
C GLY A 165 13.05 18.75 -7.51
N TYR A 166 13.86 18.13 -8.36
CA TYR A 166 14.72 17.00 -7.99
C TYR A 166 16.07 17.39 -7.39
N LYS A 167 16.40 18.70 -7.34
CA LYS A 167 17.67 19.17 -6.81
C LYS A 167 17.74 19.10 -5.29
N ASP A 168 18.88 18.70 -4.77
CA ASP A 168 19.15 18.71 -3.35
C ASP A 168 19.23 20.13 -2.76
N ALA A 169 18.97 20.23 -1.46
CA ALA A 169 19.18 21.47 -0.72
C ALA A 169 20.61 22.01 -0.91
N GLY A 170 20.74 23.32 -1.08
CA GLY A 170 22.01 24.01 -1.37
C GLY A 170 22.39 24.06 -2.85
N GLN A 171 21.74 23.33 -3.74
CA GLN A 171 21.95 23.47 -5.18
C GLN A 171 21.19 24.70 -5.71
N PRO A 172 21.74 25.42 -6.72
CA PRO A 172 21.09 26.62 -7.25
C PRO A 172 19.68 26.32 -7.80
N GLY A 173 18.67 27.05 -7.29
CA GLY A 173 17.29 26.97 -7.74
C GLY A 173 16.48 25.79 -7.17
N ASN A 174 17.05 24.95 -6.29
CA ASN A 174 16.33 23.85 -5.65
C ASN A 174 15.10 24.34 -4.88
N TRP A 175 14.07 23.49 -4.78
CA TRP A 175 12.82 23.86 -4.10
C TRP A 175 12.86 23.73 -2.58
N PHE A 176 13.87 23.09 -1.99
CA PHE A 176 14.04 23.09 -0.53
C PHE A 176 14.40 24.46 0.02
N ASP A 177 15.21 25.23 -0.70
CA ASP A 177 15.69 26.56 -0.26
C ASP A 177 14.89 27.71 -0.90
N ASN A 178 14.19 27.46 -2.00
CA ASN A 178 13.51 28.47 -2.80
C ASN A 178 12.02 28.12 -2.95
N VAL A 179 11.20 29.13 -3.23
CA VAL A 179 9.82 28.95 -3.68
C VAL A 179 9.84 28.93 -5.21
N PRO A 180 9.31 27.88 -5.86
CA PRO A 180 9.23 27.83 -7.32
C PRO A 180 8.31 28.93 -7.86
N GLU A 181 8.62 29.39 -9.04
CA GLU A 181 7.70 30.25 -9.79
C GLU A 181 6.49 29.43 -10.26
N PRO A 182 5.31 30.02 -10.37
CA PRO A 182 4.11 29.32 -10.87
C PRO A 182 4.33 28.61 -12.21
N CYS A 183 5.22 29.11 -13.08
CA CYS A 183 5.58 28.50 -14.35
C CYS A 183 6.37 27.18 -14.21
N ASP A 184 6.96 26.95 -13.07
CA ASP A 184 7.77 25.76 -12.82
C ASP A 184 6.91 24.52 -12.50
N MET A 185 5.64 24.73 -12.09
CA MET A 185 4.73 23.70 -11.61
C MET A 185 3.52 23.50 -12.53
N SER A 186 2.93 22.31 -12.55
CA SER A 186 1.76 21.99 -13.36
C SER A 186 0.52 22.81 -13.00
N ILE A 187 0.33 23.14 -11.74
CA ILE A 187 -0.81 23.94 -11.25
C ILE A 187 -0.83 25.38 -11.77
N ARG A 188 0.28 25.87 -12.35
CA ARG A 188 0.41 27.25 -12.86
C ARG A 188 -0.05 28.34 -11.88
N ALA A 189 0.11 28.09 -10.59
CA ALA A 189 -0.34 28.93 -9.49
C ALA A 189 0.67 28.88 -8.32
N PRO A 190 0.64 29.86 -7.40
CA PRO A 190 1.49 29.82 -6.21
C PRO A 190 1.17 28.63 -5.29
N ILE A 191 2.18 28.10 -4.59
CA ILE A 191 2.05 26.95 -3.70
C ILE A 191 0.96 27.12 -2.63
N PHE A 192 0.78 28.33 -2.09
CA PHE A 192 -0.23 28.60 -1.07
C PHE A 192 -1.67 28.43 -1.60
N ALA A 193 -1.90 28.61 -2.90
CA ALA A 193 -3.18 28.33 -3.51
C ALA A 193 -3.49 26.82 -3.56
N TYR A 194 -2.49 25.98 -3.80
CA TYR A 194 -2.64 24.53 -3.65
C TYR A 194 -2.91 24.12 -2.21
N ILE A 195 -2.22 24.74 -1.23
CA ILE A 195 -2.50 24.49 0.19
C ILE A 195 -3.93 24.91 0.54
N ARG A 196 -4.47 25.96 -0.09
CA ARG A 196 -5.88 26.34 0.06
C ARG A 196 -6.84 25.26 -0.43
N MET A 197 -6.52 24.60 -1.56
CA MET A 197 -7.28 23.44 -2.03
C MET A 197 -7.22 22.29 -1.03
N LEU A 198 -6.04 21.95 -0.51
CA LEU A 198 -5.90 20.92 0.54
C LEU A 198 -6.77 21.23 1.74
N ARG A 199 -6.78 22.47 2.21
CA ARG A 199 -7.61 22.90 3.35
C ARG A 199 -9.10 22.77 3.07
N ILE A 200 -9.58 23.29 1.94
CA ILE A 200 -11.00 23.18 1.56
C ILE A 200 -11.40 21.71 1.48
N SER A 201 -10.60 20.88 0.79
CA SER A 201 -10.86 19.45 0.69
C SER A 201 -10.93 18.78 2.06
N TYR A 202 -9.94 19.03 2.93
CA TYR A 202 -9.90 18.47 4.26
C TYR A 202 -11.12 18.87 5.10
N GLU A 203 -11.42 20.15 5.19
CA GLU A 203 -12.55 20.65 5.99
C GLU A 203 -13.88 20.08 5.48
N VAL A 204 -14.11 20.10 4.16
CA VAL A 204 -15.38 19.65 3.58
C VAL A 204 -15.53 18.13 3.68
N ILE A 205 -14.51 17.35 3.27
CA ILE A 205 -14.55 15.89 3.32
C ILE A 205 -14.77 15.43 4.76
N LYS A 206 -13.97 15.92 5.71
CA LYS A 206 -14.06 15.53 7.12
C LYS A 206 -15.37 15.96 7.79
N SER A 207 -16.05 16.99 7.27
CA SER A 207 -17.37 17.39 7.78
C SER A 207 -18.48 16.42 7.36
N ILE A 208 -18.29 15.68 6.26
CA ILE A 208 -19.24 14.71 5.71
C ILE A 208 -18.90 13.32 6.24
N ASP A 209 -17.65 12.89 6.04
CA ASP A 209 -17.12 11.62 6.49
C ASP A 209 -15.78 11.83 7.24
N PRO A 210 -15.79 11.86 8.59
CA PRO A 210 -14.58 12.02 9.39
C PRO A 210 -13.57 10.87 9.23
N ASP A 211 -14.02 9.69 8.79
CA ASP A 211 -13.21 8.49 8.63
C ASP A 211 -12.61 8.35 7.21
N ALA A 212 -13.07 9.15 6.24
CA ALA A 212 -12.46 9.22 4.91
C ALA A 212 -11.03 9.77 4.98
N TYR A 213 -10.19 9.39 4.03
CA TYR A 213 -8.81 9.87 3.96
C TYR A 213 -8.66 10.97 2.91
N VAL A 214 -8.04 12.08 3.31
CA VAL A 214 -7.58 13.12 2.39
C VAL A 214 -6.12 12.86 2.06
N ALA A 215 -5.83 12.59 0.79
CA ALA A 215 -4.49 12.37 0.29
C ALA A 215 -3.98 13.63 -0.44
N ILE A 216 -2.70 13.95 -0.24
CA ILE A 216 -2.04 14.94 -1.09
C ILE A 216 -1.96 14.39 -2.52
N GLY A 217 -1.99 15.21 -3.56
CA GLY A 217 -1.88 14.77 -4.95
C GLY A 217 -0.57 14.03 -5.21
N GLY A 218 -0.62 12.90 -5.93
CA GLY A 218 0.51 11.99 -6.14
C GLY A 218 1.82 12.68 -6.47
N LEU A 219 2.67 12.88 -5.46
CA LEU A 219 3.87 13.71 -5.58
C LEU A 219 5.06 12.92 -6.16
N GLY A 220 5.81 13.58 -7.04
CA GLY A 220 7.09 13.12 -7.54
C GLY A 220 8.29 13.58 -6.70
N PHE A 221 8.20 14.75 -6.03
CA PHE A 221 9.37 15.44 -5.45
C PHE A 221 9.21 15.73 -3.95
N PRO A 222 10.11 15.20 -3.08
CA PRO A 222 10.15 15.55 -1.66
C PRO A 222 10.33 17.04 -1.39
N SER A 223 10.97 17.77 -2.29
CA SER A 223 11.14 19.22 -2.20
C SER A 223 9.82 19.99 -2.31
N PHE A 224 8.85 19.50 -3.09
CA PHE A 224 7.50 20.08 -3.13
C PHE A 224 6.74 19.81 -1.82
N LEU A 225 6.86 18.62 -1.26
CA LEU A 225 6.29 18.36 0.06
C LEU A 225 6.87 19.32 1.10
N ASP A 226 8.18 19.57 1.08
CA ASP A 226 8.80 20.54 1.97
C ASP A 226 8.21 21.95 1.80
N LEU A 227 7.89 22.37 0.56
CA LEU A 227 7.17 23.63 0.30
C LEU A 227 5.78 23.64 0.96
N VAL A 228 5.00 22.58 0.80
CA VAL A 228 3.68 22.43 1.45
C VAL A 228 3.81 22.51 2.97
N MET A 229 4.88 21.93 3.53
CA MET A 229 5.12 21.92 4.97
C MET A 229 5.64 23.25 5.51
N ARG A 230 6.24 24.09 4.68
CA ARG A 230 6.76 25.42 5.09
C ARG A 230 5.74 26.54 5.02
N HIS A 231 4.68 26.40 4.19
CA HIS A 231 3.72 27.45 3.92
C HIS A 231 2.33 27.13 4.46
N SER A 232 1.54 28.16 4.71
CA SER A 232 0.11 28.09 4.97
C SER A 232 -0.71 28.37 3.70
N ASP A 233 -2.02 28.32 3.80
CA ASP A 233 -2.95 28.73 2.74
C ASP A 233 -3.19 30.27 2.67
N ASN A 234 -2.30 31.06 3.29
CA ASN A 234 -2.41 32.51 3.29
C ASN A 234 -2.13 33.08 1.89
N PRO A 235 -3.06 33.86 1.30
CA PRO A 235 -2.85 34.49 -0.01
C PRO A 235 -1.70 35.49 -0.04
N ASP A 236 -1.23 35.97 1.13
CA ASP A 236 -0.03 36.81 1.26
C ASP A 236 1.21 35.91 1.39
N GLU A 237 1.66 35.37 0.26
CA GLU A 237 2.85 34.54 0.10
C GLU A 237 2.95 33.31 1.02
N GLY A 238 1.80 32.72 1.42
CA GLY A 238 1.75 31.53 2.24
C GLY A 238 2.31 31.70 3.66
N GLN A 239 2.38 32.92 4.17
CA GLN A 239 2.92 33.20 5.51
C GLN A 239 2.03 32.62 6.61
N ILE A 240 2.64 31.96 7.59
CA ILE A 240 1.94 31.51 8.80
C ILE A 240 1.65 32.73 9.69
N THR A 241 0.37 32.95 10.01
CA THR A 241 -0.13 34.08 10.82
C THR A 241 -1.21 33.61 11.79
N ASP A 242 -1.69 34.49 12.67
CA ASP A 242 -2.80 34.15 13.58
C ASP A 242 -4.11 33.80 12.83
N VAL A 243 -4.28 34.27 11.58
CA VAL A 243 -5.45 33.97 10.72
C VAL A 243 -5.24 32.69 9.92
N TYR A 244 -4.00 32.38 9.57
CA TYR A 244 -3.59 31.20 8.83
C TYR A 244 -2.50 30.45 9.65
N PRO A 245 -2.90 29.81 10.78
CA PRO A 245 -1.93 29.29 11.77
C PRO A 245 -1.29 27.97 11.37
N ASP A 246 -1.89 27.26 10.42
CA ASP A 246 -1.46 25.93 10.04
C ASP A 246 -0.78 25.90 8.67
N ASN A 247 0.29 25.11 8.59
CA ASN A 247 0.92 24.76 7.31
C ASN A 247 0.11 23.67 6.58
N GLY A 248 0.44 23.40 5.32
CA GLY A 248 -0.29 22.45 4.50
C GLY A 248 -0.34 21.03 5.08
N GLY A 249 0.62 20.66 5.93
CA GLY A 249 0.62 19.35 6.62
C GLY A 249 -0.58 19.10 7.53
N ALA A 250 -1.30 20.17 7.94
CA ALA A 250 -2.53 20.05 8.72
C ALA A 250 -3.73 19.53 7.91
N TYR A 251 -3.64 19.52 6.57
CA TYR A 251 -4.79 19.37 5.69
C TYR A 251 -4.73 18.11 4.80
N PHE A 252 -3.97 17.08 5.19
CA PHE A 252 -4.02 15.76 4.58
C PHE A 252 -3.65 14.66 5.59
N ASP A 253 -4.23 13.47 5.42
CA ASP A 253 -4.01 12.29 6.26
C ASP A 253 -2.98 11.35 5.65
N VAL A 254 -2.94 11.32 4.32
CA VAL A 254 -2.24 10.32 3.54
C VAL A 254 -1.23 10.98 2.61
N MET A 255 0.00 10.50 2.69
CA MET A 255 1.03 10.80 1.71
C MET A 255 0.84 9.88 0.51
N SER A 256 0.39 10.46 -0.60
CA SER A 256 0.36 9.82 -1.91
C SER A 256 1.57 10.24 -2.73
N TYR A 257 2.18 9.29 -3.46
CA TYR A 257 3.30 9.60 -4.32
C TYR A 257 3.33 8.73 -5.58
N HIS A 258 3.98 9.26 -6.62
CA HIS A 258 4.25 8.56 -7.87
C HIS A 258 5.73 8.17 -7.95
N ALA A 259 6.00 7.00 -8.54
CA ALA A 259 7.36 6.51 -8.68
C ALA A 259 7.55 5.73 -9.97
N TYR A 260 8.44 6.21 -10.81
CA TYR A 260 8.79 5.61 -12.10
C TYR A 260 10.31 5.39 -12.18
N PRO A 261 10.84 4.32 -11.56
CA PRO A 261 12.28 4.10 -11.41
C PRO A 261 13.07 4.13 -12.71
N HIS A 262 12.44 3.75 -13.84
CA HIS A 262 13.10 3.74 -15.15
C HIS A 262 13.55 5.14 -15.64
N ILE A 263 12.94 6.24 -15.13
CA ILE A 263 13.24 7.63 -15.53
C ILE A 263 13.59 8.56 -14.38
N ASP A 264 13.28 8.23 -13.12
CA ASP A 264 13.42 9.16 -11.99
C ASP A 264 14.87 9.27 -11.44
N GLY A 265 15.80 8.53 -12.03
CA GLY A 265 17.21 8.55 -11.67
C GLY A 265 17.60 7.57 -10.56
N SER A 266 16.64 6.87 -9.95
CA SER A 266 16.90 5.91 -8.86
C SER A 266 17.70 4.67 -9.26
N LEU A 267 17.78 4.37 -10.58
CA LEU A 267 18.51 3.21 -11.11
C LEU A 267 19.94 3.54 -11.54
N ARG A 268 20.51 4.65 -11.12
CA ARG A 268 21.88 5.04 -11.45
C ARG A 268 22.55 5.80 -10.30
N GLU A 269 23.85 5.60 -10.16
CA GLU A 269 24.69 6.31 -9.21
C GLU A 269 25.93 6.87 -9.92
N TRP A 270 26.27 8.14 -9.64
CA TRP A 270 27.45 8.75 -10.24
C TRP A 270 28.73 8.16 -9.66
N ASN A 271 29.57 7.58 -10.52
CA ASN A 271 30.85 6.99 -10.17
C ASN A 271 31.99 7.96 -10.54
N ASN A 272 32.60 8.56 -9.51
CA ASN A 272 33.72 9.52 -9.69
C ASN A 272 34.95 8.86 -10.29
N ASP A 273 35.17 7.56 -10.13
CA ASP A 273 36.38 6.88 -10.58
C ASP A 273 36.41 6.71 -12.11
N ILE A 274 35.23 6.53 -12.71
CA ILE A 274 35.09 6.40 -14.17
C ILE A 274 34.55 7.66 -14.84
N GLY A 275 34.00 8.61 -14.08
CA GLY A 275 33.39 9.85 -14.58
C GLY A 275 32.09 9.61 -15.36
N ASP A 276 31.34 8.59 -15.00
CA ASP A 276 30.09 8.18 -15.61
C ASP A 276 29.19 7.52 -14.56
N PHE A 277 27.98 7.09 -14.95
CA PHE A 277 27.04 6.43 -14.06
C PHE A 277 27.25 4.91 -14.01
N ASP A 278 27.16 4.35 -12.80
CA ASP A 278 26.85 2.94 -12.59
C ASP A 278 25.33 2.75 -12.66
N TYR A 279 24.88 1.72 -13.37
CA TYR A 279 23.47 1.44 -13.58
C TYR A 279 23.03 0.15 -12.87
N PHE A 280 21.80 0.18 -12.35
CA PHE A 280 21.17 -0.93 -11.60
C PHE A 280 19.77 -1.24 -12.17
N ARG A 281 19.66 -1.41 -13.49
CA ARG A 281 18.40 -1.57 -14.22
C ARG A 281 17.87 -2.99 -14.10
N HIS A 282 17.31 -3.32 -12.94
CA HIS A 282 16.67 -4.60 -12.63
C HIS A 282 15.55 -4.40 -11.59
N SER A 283 14.65 -5.40 -11.48
CA SER A 283 13.43 -5.29 -10.67
C SER A 283 13.67 -5.08 -9.17
N ASP A 284 14.76 -5.61 -8.59
CA ASP A 284 15.09 -5.37 -7.17
C ASP A 284 15.44 -3.91 -6.93
N ALA A 285 16.32 -3.33 -7.76
CA ALA A 285 16.69 -1.91 -7.61
C ALA A 285 15.49 -0.98 -7.91
N ALA A 286 14.64 -1.34 -8.87
CA ALA A 286 13.42 -0.57 -9.14
C ALA A 286 12.48 -0.58 -7.94
N THR A 287 12.28 -1.71 -7.29
CA THR A 287 11.51 -1.81 -6.04
C THR A 287 12.16 -1.00 -4.91
N ASP A 288 13.47 -1.14 -4.72
CA ASP A 288 14.21 -0.40 -3.71
C ASP A 288 14.13 1.13 -3.95
N GLY A 289 14.12 1.58 -5.22
CA GLY A 289 13.93 2.99 -5.60
C GLY A 289 12.58 3.55 -5.15
N ILE A 290 11.49 2.79 -5.34
CA ILE A 290 10.15 3.17 -4.85
C ILE A 290 10.12 3.31 -3.33
N LEU A 291 10.73 2.37 -2.62
CA LEU A 291 10.77 2.38 -1.16
C LEU A 291 11.71 3.48 -0.61
N GLN A 292 12.79 3.78 -1.32
CA GLN A 292 13.68 4.89 -0.97
C GLN A 292 12.94 6.23 -1.09
N LYS A 293 12.12 6.41 -2.13
CA LYS A 293 11.29 7.61 -2.30
C LYS A 293 10.31 7.80 -1.12
N GLN A 294 9.72 6.73 -0.60
CA GLN A 294 8.93 6.79 0.64
C GLN A 294 9.78 7.30 1.83
N ILE A 295 11.02 6.82 1.96
CA ILE A 295 11.94 7.26 3.03
C ILE A 295 12.25 8.76 2.91
N ASP A 296 12.45 9.24 1.69
CA ASP A 296 12.76 10.64 1.42
C ASP A 296 11.58 11.56 1.79
N PHE A 297 10.36 11.22 1.37
CA PHE A 297 9.14 11.92 1.80
C PHE A 297 8.92 11.84 3.31
N ARG A 298 9.13 10.67 3.92
CA ARG A 298 9.01 10.48 5.36
C ARG A 298 9.99 11.35 6.13
N THR A 299 11.20 11.54 5.61
CA THR A 299 12.20 12.41 6.21
C THR A 299 11.70 13.85 6.26
N VAL A 300 11.07 14.34 5.19
CA VAL A 300 10.44 15.66 5.21
C VAL A 300 9.35 15.71 6.27
N LEU A 301 8.39 14.79 6.27
CA LEU A 301 7.30 14.76 7.26
C LEU A 301 7.81 14.75 8.70
N TYR A 302 8.85 13.96 8.98
CA TYR A 302 9.43 13.84 10.32
C TYR A 302 10.11 15.13 10.78
N ASN A 303 10.75 15.88 9.86
CA ASN A 303 11.35 17.18 10.16
C ASN A 303 10.30 18.21 10.61
N TYR A 304 9.05 18.05 10.17
CA TYR A 304 7.91 18.89 10.57
C TYR A 304 7.05 18.28 11.69
N GLY A 305 7.50 17.17 12.29
CA GLY A 305 6.91 16.59 13.49
C GLY A 305 5.79 15.56 13.26
N TYR A 306 5.49 15.16 12.02
CA TYR A 306 4.50 14.11 11.71
C TYR A 306 5.12 12.71 11.87
N ASN A 307 5.40 12.32 13.10
CA ASN A 307 6.20 11.15 13.48
C ASN A 307 5.65 10.38 14.70
N ASP A 308 4.36 10.55 15.01
CA ASP A 308 3.66 10.00 16.19
C ASP A 308 4.18 10.51 17.56
N GLN A 309 5.12 11.47 17.55
CA GLN A 309 5.61 12.08 18.80
C GLN A 309 5.02 13.47 19.00
N LEU A 310 5.00 14.31 17.97
CA LEU A 310 4.43 15.64 18.02
C LEU A 310 3.04 15.66 17.35
N TYR A 311 2.95 15.13 16.14
CA TYR A 311 1.71 14.98 15.39
C TYR A 311 1.57 13.54 14.91
N PRO A 312 0.33 13.05 14.65
CA PRO A 312 0.11 11.72 14.06
C PRO A 312 0.90 11.53 12.77
N ALA A 313 1.51 10.36 12.59
CA ALA A 313 2.18 10.03 11.34
C ALA A 313 1.16 9.87 10.21
N LYS A 314 1.53 10.30 9.01
CA LYS A 314 0.72 10.14 7.80
C LYS A 314 0.68 8.67 7.37
N LYS A 315 -0.45 8.26 6.78
CA LYS A 315 -0.57 6.98 6.09
C LYS A 315 0.07 7.08 4.70
N TRP A 316 0.25 5.95 4.01
CA TRP A 316 0.98 5.89 2.75
C TRP A 316 0.20 5.14 1.68
N ILE A 317 0.10 5.71 0.49
CA ILE A 317 -0.37 5.04 -0.72
C ILE A 317 0.55 5.41 -1.89
N ILE A 318 0.61 4.55 -2.90
CA ILE A 318 1.25 4.82 -4.18
C ILE A 318 0.15 4.82 -5.23
N THR A 319 -0.11 5.96 -5.83
CA THR A 319 -1.22 6.11 -6.77
C THR A 319 -0.80 5.98 -8.23
N GLU A 320 0.52 6.00 -8.49
CA GLU A 320 1.10 5.56 -9.76
C GLU A 320 2.50 4.98 -9.56
N ALA A 321 2.71 3.78 -10.06
CA ALA A 321 4.04 3.19 -10.20
C ALA A 321 4.04 2.13 -11.30
N ASN A 322 5.10 2.03 -12.06
CA ASN A 322 5.42 0.90 -12.92
C ASN A 322 6.82 1.05 -13.53
N ILE A 323 7.24 0.02 -14.25
CA ILE A 323 8.35 0.02 -15.18
C ILE A 323 7.89 -0.53 -16.53
N PRO A 324 8.49 -0.15 -17.66
CA PRO A 324 8.03 -0.60 -18.96
C PRO A 324 8.32 -2.08 -19.25
N GLY A 325 7.45 -2.71 -20.04
CA GLY A 325 7.62 -4.09 -20.52
C GLY A 325 8.65 -4.23 -21.66
N ILE A 326 9.13 -3.12 -22.21
CA ILE A 326 10.20 -3.06 -23.22
C ILE A 326 11.15 -1.90 -22.90
N ALA A 327 12.43 -2.05 -23.22
CA ALA A 327 13.42 -1.00 -23.01
C ALA A 327 13.30 0.10 -24.08
N PHE A 328 13.54 1.35 -23.64
CA PHE A 328 13.66 2.52 -24.51
C PHE A 328 15.01 3.17 -24.26
N ASP A 329 15.80 3.36 -25.33
CA ASP A 329 17.15 3.91 -25.23
C ASP A 329 17.96 3.24 -24.09
N ASP A 330 18.39 4.02 -23.11
CA ASP A 330 19.12 3.55 -21.92
C ASP A 330 18.20 3.23 -20.73
N GLU A 331 16.87 3.31 -20.89
CA GLU A 331 15.93 3.03 -19.82
C GLU A 331 15.78 1.52 -19.58
N MET A 332 15.40 1.17 -18.38
CA MET A 332 15.04 -0.19 -18.00
C MET A 332 13.72 -0.61 -18.68
N GLY A 333 13.64 -1.85 -19.16
CA GLY A 333 12.36 -2.41 -19.60
C GLY A 333 12.52 -3.83 -20.13
N SER A 334 11.69 -4.74 -19.65
CA SER A 334 11.45 -6.07 -20.20
C SER A 334 10.21 -6.69 -19.55
N GLU A 335 9.56 -7.62 -20.24
CA GLU A 335 8.44 -8.39 -19.69
C GLU A 335 8.83 -9.11 -18.39
N GLU A 336 10.06 -9.61 -18.33
CA GLU A 336 10.57 -10.30 -17.16
C GLU A 336 10.76 -9.38 -15.97
N ALA A 337 11.40 -8.24 -16.18
CA ALA A 337 11.62 -7.26 -15.13
C ALA A 337 10.30 -6.67 -14.64
N GLN A 338 9.38 -6.33 -15.55
CA GLN A 338 8.09 -5.73 -15.24
C GLN A 338 7.21 -6.65 -14.37
N ARG A 339 7.12 -7.95 -14.69
CA ARG A 339 6.36 -8.91 -13.87
C ARG A 339 7.00 -9.15 -12.50
N ASN A 340 8.34 -9.26 -12.44
CA ASN A 340 9.07 -9.46 -11.17
C ASN A 340 8.92 -8.21 -10.27
N PHE A 341 9.02 -7.02 -10.87
CA PHE A 341 8.83 -5.75 -10.19
C PHE A 341 7.47 -5.67 -9.49
N LEU A 342 6.38 -6.06 -10.15
CA LEU A 342 5.04 -6.04 -9.56
C LEU A 342 4.99 -6.83 -8.24
N ILE A 343 5.45 -8.10 -8.27
CA ILE A 343 5.38 -8.97 -7.08
C ILE A 343 6.29 -8.44 -5.97
N LYS A 344 7.53 -8.04 -6.32
CA LYS A 344 8.52 -7.50 -5.37
C LYS A 344 8.04 -6.20 -4.74
N THR A 345 7.46 -5.30 -5.55
CA THR A 345 6.94 -4.00 -5.07
C THR A 345 5.74 -4.19 -4.14
N ARG A 346 4.82 -5.11 -4.45
CA ARG A 346 3.73 -5.42 -3.52
C ARG A 346 4.27 -5.90 -2.16
N VAL A 347 5.19 -6.85 -2.16
CA VAL A 347 5.84 -7.31 -0.91
C VAL A 347 6.52 -6.14 -0.19
N GLY A 348 7.22 -5.29 -0.92
CA GLY A 348 7.88 -4.10 -0.39
C GLY A 348 6.89 -3.11 0.24
N CYS A 349 5.73 -2.90 -0.39
CA CYS A 349 4.67 -2.04 0.15
C CYS A 349 4.16 -2.55 1.50
N GLU A 350 3.83 -3.83 1.61
CA GLU A 350 3.31 -4.42 2.85
C GLU A 350 4.36 -4.42 3.97
N LEU A 351 5.65 -4.66 3.65
CA LEU A 351 6.77 -4.54 4.58
C LEU A 351 6.96 -3.12 5.13
N ASN A 352 6.54 -2.10 4.40
CA ASN A 352 6.74 -0.68 4.73
C ASN A 352 5.43 0.06 5.09
N ASN A 353 4.35 -0.68 5.37
CA ASN A 353 3.04 -0.15 5.76
C ASN A 353 2.45 0.83 4.72
N ILE A 354 2.69 0.58 3.44
CA ILE A 354 1.99 1.24 2.35
C ILE A 354 0.66 0.50 2.18
N LEU A 355 -0.45 1.23 2.23
CA LEU A 355 -1.79 0.66 2.31
C LEU A 355 -2.34 0.22 0.96
N GLN A 356 -1.95 0.93 -0.10
CA GLN A 356 -2.41 0.71 -1.47
C GLN A 356 -1.31 0.99 -2.48
N LEU A 357 -1.31 0.19 -3.54
CA LEU A 357 -0.47 0.38 -4.73
C LEU A 357 -1.38 0.37 -5.95
N ASP A 358 -1.52 1.53 -6.60
CA ASP A 358 -2.21 1.64 -7.87
C ASP A 358 -1.18 1.62 -9.00
N LEU A 359 -1.28 0.58 -9.82
CA LEU A 359 -0.33 0.41 -10.92
C LEU A 359 -0.71 1.33 -12.10
N PHE A 360 0.24 1.97 -12.71
CA PHE A 360 0.07 2.61 -14.00
C PHE A 360 0.49 1.63 -15.09
N GLN A 361 -0.45 1.02 -15.88
CA GLN A 361 -1.88 1.16 -15.90
C GLN A 361 -2.57 -0.19 -16.24
N LEU A 362 -3.90 -0.19 -16.44
CA LEU A 362 -4.65 -1.42 -16.74
C LEU A 362 -4.21 -2.04 -18.07
N ALA A 363 -4.12 -1.26 -19.16
CA ALA A 363 -3.73 -1.75 -20.48
C ALA A 363 -2.65 -0.88 -21.13
N ARG A 364 -1.81 -1.48 -21.95
CA ARG A 364 -0.80 -0.77 -22.74
C ARG A 364 -1.46 0.22 -23.68
N LYS A 365 -0.91 1.42 -23.75
CA LYS A 365 -1.40 2.46 -24.66
C LYS A 365 -1.17 2.12 -26.12
N LYS A 366 -0.05 1.46 -26.43
CA LYS A 366 0.38 1.14 -27.79
C LYS A 366 0.91 -0.28 -27.90
N LEU A 367 0.95 -0.78 -29.14
CA LEU A 367 1.70 -1.99 -29.47
C LEU A 367 3.20 -1.77 -29.26
N PRO A 368 3.98 -2.82 -28.97
CA PRO A 368 5.42 -2.69 -28.73
C PRO A 368 6.19 -1.99 -29.85
N GLU A 369 5.84 -2.24 -31.10
CA GLU A 369 6.45 -1.63 -32.30
C GLU A 369 6.11 -0.16 -32.50
N ASP A 370 5.01 0.31 -31.93
CA ASP A 370 4.52 1.70 -32.07
C ASP A 370 4.80 2.55 -30.81
N ALA A 371 5.32 1.94 -29.75
CA ALA A 371 5.60 2.63 -28.51
C ALA A 371 6.75 3.64 -28.68
N ASN A 372 6.57 4.84 -28.12
CA ASN A 372 7.54 5.93 -28.20
C ASN A 372 8.14 6.32 -26.84
N SER A 373 7.62 5.73 -25.76
CA SER A 373 8.09 5.93 -24.40
C SER A 373 7.81 4.70 -23.54
N GLY A 374 8.47 4.60 -22.40
CA GLY A 374 8.22 3.54 -21.43
C GLY A 374 6.75 3.46 -20.99
N PHE A 375 6.09 4.61 -20.86
CA PHE A 375 4.68 4.69 -20.47
C PHE A 375 3.72 4.01 -21.47
N ASP A 376 4.04 4.01 -22.75
CA ASP A 376 3.23 3.35 -23.78
C ASP A 376 3.23 1.81 -23.62
N ALA A 377 4.24 1.25 -22.94
CA ALA A 377 4.48 -0.18 -22.76
C ALA A 377 4.15 -0.70 -21.34
N MET A 378 3.47 0.10 -20.53
CA MET A 378 3.01 -0.27 -19.19
C MET A 378 1.56 -0.77 -19.25
N GLY A 379 1.27 -1.93 -18.65
CA GLY A 379 -0.10 -2.44 -18.58
C GLY A 379 -0.17 -3.89 -18.16
N LEU A 380 -1.24 -4.24 -17.42
CA LEU A 380 -1.61 -5.62 -17.08
C LEU A 380 -2.14 -6.36 -18.30
N PHE A 381 -2.81 -5.64 -19.18
CA PHE A 381 -3.29 -6.16 -20.47
C PHE A 381 -2.45 -5.60 -21.64
N HIS A 382 -2.44 -6.34 -22.74
CA HIS A 382 -2.06 -5.78 -24.03
C HIS A 382 -3.03 -4.66 -24.41
N ARG A 383 -2.72 -3.93 -25.49
CA ARG A 383 -3.54 -2.80 -25.93
C ARG A 383 -4.99 -3.20 -26.16
N LEU A 384 -5.94 -2.47 -25.56
CA LEU A 384 -7.38 -2.70 -25.70
C LEU A 384 -8.04 -1.86 -26.82
N SER A 385 -7.39 -0.80 -27.32
CA SER A 385 -8.01 0.19 -28.21
C SER A 385 -8.54 -0.35 -29.53
N ASP A 386 -8.07 -1.51 -30.01
CA ASP A 386 -8.47 -2.11 -31.27
C ASP A 386 -9.11 -3.49 -31.08
N ILE A 387 -9.50 -3.83 -29.86
CA ILE A 387 -10.02 -5.13 -29.47
C ILE A 387 -11.36 -4.90 -28.80
N GLU A 388 -12.39 -5.65 -29.21
CA GLU A 388 -13.70 -5.66 -28.54
C GLU A 388 -13.60 -6.47 -27.22
N PRO A 389 -14.46 -6.20 -26.22
CA PRO A 389 -14.54 -7.00 -25.00
C PRO A 389 -14.61 -8.51 -25.28
N SER A 390 -13.93 -9.32 -24.49
CA SER A 390 -13.67 -10.76 -24.66
C SER A 390 -12.54 -11.14 -25.64
N GLY A 391 -11.80 -10.18 -26.16
CA GLY A 391 -10.60 -10.41 -26.97
C GLY A 391 -9.29 -9.99 -26.26
N GLU A 392 -9.38 -9.59 -25.00
CA GLU A 392 -8.25 -9.13 -24.18
C GLU A 392 -7.25 -10.24 -23.89
N GLU A 393 -5.99 -9.85 -23.77
CA GLU A 393 -4.88 -10.74 -23.42
C GLU A 393 -4.04 -10.12 -22.30
N LEU A 394 -3.80 -10.89 -21.24
CA LEU A 394 -2.90 -10.48 -20.15
C LEU A 394 -1.45 -10.43 -20.64
N THR A 395 -0.71 -9.40 -20.24
CA THR A 395 0.76 -9.37 -20.32
C THR A 395 1.38 -10.34 -19.30
N SER A 396 2.69 -10.55 -19.34
CA SER A 396 3.39 -11.29 -18.29
C SER A 396 3.15 -10.67 -16.90
N GLN A 397 3.05 -9.34 -16.81
CA GLN A 397 2.72 -8.63 -15.57
C GLN A 397 1.28 -8.91 -15.12
N GLY A 398 0.31 -8.93 -16.04
CA GLY A 398 -1.08 -9.27 -15.75
C GLY A 398 -1.25 -10.71 -15.27
N ILE A 399 -0.55 -11.68 -15.89
CA ILE A 399 -0.53 -13.07 -15.44
C ILE A 399 0.06 -13.19 -14.01
N ALA A 400 1.13 -12.44 -13.74
CA ALA A 400 1.71 -12.41 -12.39
C ALA A 400 0.75 -11.79 -11.37
N SER A 401 0.01 -10.75 -11.75
CA SER A 401 -1.05 -10.14 -10.92
C SER A 401 -2.16 -11.14 -10.61
N GLN A 402 -2.70 -11.80 -11.63
CA GLN A 402 -3.72 -12.85 -11.50
C GLN A 402 -3.26 -13.97 -10.55
N THR A 403 -2.01 -14.45 -10.73
CA THR A 403 -1.41 -15.48 -9.87
C THR A 403 -1.29 -15.00 -8.43
N MET A 404 -0.76 -13.80 -8.22
CA MET A 404 -0.55 -13.21 -6.92
C MET A 404 -1.88 -13.04 -6.17
N THR A 405 -2.90 -12.52 -6.82
CA THR A 405 -4.23 -12.34 -6.22
C THR A 405 -4.87 -13.67 -5.91
N ALA A 406 -4.83 -14.64 -6.83
CA ALA A 406 -5.39 -15.97 -6.60
C ALA A 406 -4.74 -16.70 -5.40
N LEU A 407 -3.43 -16.50 -5.19
CA LEU A 407 -2.69 -17.17 -4.11
C LEU A 407 -2.72 -16.41 -2.77
N LEU A 408 -3.11 -15.12 -2.77
CA LEU A 408 -3.15 -14.27 -1.58
C LEU A 408 -4.57 -13.75 -1.25
N SER A 409 -5.61 -14.18 -1.96
CA SER A 409 -6.98 -13.68 -1.79
C SER A 409 -7.51 -13.81 -0.36
N ASP A 410 -7.13 -14.89 0.33
CA ASP A 410 -7.50 -15.20 1.70
C ASP A 410 -6.34 -15.09 2.70
N ALA A 411 -5.20 -14.54 2.25
CA ALA A 411 -3.99 -14.42 3.04
C ALA A 411 -3.80 -13.00 3.58
N THR A 412 -3.12 -12.90 4.72
CA THR A 412 -2.76 -11.64 5.37
C THR A 412 -1.26 -11.62 5.64
N TYR A 413 -0.60 -10.52 5.33
CA TYR A 413 0.81 -10.32 5.65
C TYR A 413 1.08 -10.53 7.13
N ASP A 414 2.09 -11.36 7.46
CA ASP A 414 2.51 -11.64 8.83
C ASP A 414 3.96 -11.17 9.05
N ALA A 415 4.09 -10.04 9.75
CA ALA A 415 5.39 -9.44 10.05
C ALA A 415 6.25 -10.32 10.97
N ALA A 416 5.64 -11.06 11.90
CA ALA A 416 6.35 -11.93 12.82
C ALA A 416 6.88 -13.17 12.11
N ALA A 417 6.05 -13.80 11.27
CA ALA A 417 6.47 -14.93 10.45
C ALA A 417 7.52 -14.52 9.40
N THR A 418 7.37 -13.32 8.80
CA THR A 418 8.37 -12.75 7.88
C THR A 418 9.71 -12.58 8.57
N THR A 419 9.73 -12.02 9.79
CA THR A 419 10.96 -11.90 10.59
C THR A 419 11.55 -13.27 10.92
N ALA A 420 10.71 -14.26 11.23
CA ALA A 420 11.13 -15.63 11.56
C ALA A 420 11.74 -16.40 10.39
N LEU A 421 11.48 -15.98 9.14
CA LEU A 421 12.18 -16.53 7.97
C LEU A 421 13.69 -16.29 8.04
N ASN A 422 14.14 -15.25 8.74
CA ASN A 422 15.57 -14.90 8.87
C ASN A 422 16.28 -14.89 7.52
N LEU A 423 15.72 -14.17 6.53
CA LEU A 423 16.22 -14.14 5.16
C LEU A 423 17.62 -13.55 5.09
N PRO A 424 18.58 -14.20 4.40
CA PRO A 424 19.88 -13.62 4.15
C PRO A 424 19.76 -12.42 3.19
N ALA A 425 20.73 -11.52 3.20
CA ALA A 425 20.70 -10.26 2.46
C ALA A 425 20.44 -10.42 0.94
N ASN A 426 20.84 -11.53 0.35
CA ASN A 426 20.65 -11.84 -1.07
C ASN A 426 19.32 -12.54 -1.38
N ILE A 427 18.44 -12.73 -0.41
CA ILE A 427 17.09 -13.28 -0.60
C ILE A 427 16.08 -12.25 -0.15
N GLY A 428 15.06 -12.00 -0.98
CA GLY A 428 13.92 -11.17 -0.67
C GLY A 428 12.68 -12.03 -0.44
N GLY A 429 11.70 -11.47 0.30
CA GLY A 429 10.42 -12.13 0.48
C GLY A 429 9.66 -11.76 1.74
N ALA A 430 8.50 -12.39 1.89
CA ALA A 430 7.60 -12.23 3.03
C ALA A 430 6.75 -13.49 3.27
N ALA A 431 6.13 -13.55 4.45
CA ALA A 431 5.20 -14.58 4.86
C ALA A 431 3.77 -14.03 4.98
N TYR A 432 2.82 -14.84 4.55
CA TYR A 432 1.40 -14.54 4.59
C TYR A 432 0.65 -15.68 5.26
N GLU A 433 -0.16 -15.38 6.27
CA GLU A 433 -1.03 -16.36 6.91
C GLU A 433 -2.34 -16.48 6.14
N ASN A 434 -2.63 -17.67 5.63
CA ASN A 434 -3.88 -17.98 4.96
C ASN A 434 -5.01 -18.18 5.99
N SER A 435 -6.27 -18.00 5.57
CA SER A 435 -7.45 -18.15 6.44
C SER A 435 -7.60 -19.56 7.05
N ASP A 436 -6.98 -20.57 6.43
CA ASP A 436 -6.97 -21.96 6.92
C ASP A 436 -5.83 -22.27 7.91
N GLY A 437 -5.02 -21.25 8.28
CA GLY A 437 -3.88 -21.37 9.18
C GLY A 437 -2.62 -21.95 8.54
N THR A 438 -2.62 -22.16 7.22
CA THR A 438 -1.40 -22.45 6.46
C THR A 438 -0.69 -21.15 6.10
N TYR A 439 0.53 -21.27 5.56
CA TYR A 439 1.30 -20.11 5.13
C TYR A 439 1.60 -20.17 3.63
N THR A 440 1.53 -19.00 3.01
CA THR A 440 2.10 -18.72 1.69
C THR A 440 3.32 -17.82 1.88
N PHE A 441 4.47 -18.24 1.36
CA PHE A 441 5.71 -17.44 1.36
C PHE A 441 6.00 -16.98 -0.06
N ILE A 442 6.31 -15.71 -0.23
CA ILE A 442 6.83 -15.20 -1.49
C ILE A 442 8.33 -15.02 -1.31
N LEU A 443 9.17 -15.72 -2.09
CA LEU A 443 10.62 -15.66 -1.98
C LEU A 443 11.27 -15.52 -3.36
N TRP A 444 12.41 -14.82 -3.41
CA TRP A 444 13.25 -14.70 -4.61
C TRP A 444 14.72 -14.48 -4.25
N ALA A 445 15.64 -14.79 -5.17
CA ALA A 445 17.02 -14.37 -5.08
C ALA A 445 17.15 -12.92 -5.62
N LYS A 446 17.80 -12.03 -4.88
CA LYS A 446 18.01 -10.64 -5.30
C LYS A 446 19.10 -10.56 -6.36
N THR A 447 18.78 -9.97 -7.51
CA THR A 447 19.77 -9.65 -8.54
C THR A 447 20.49 -8.34 -8.25
N THR A 448 21.74 -8.23 -8.71
CA THR A 448 22.57 -7.03 -8.65
C THR A 448 23.20 -6.70 -10.00
N THR A 449 22.85 -7.46 -11.03
CA THR A 449 23.43 -7.31 -12.36
C THR A 449 22.56 -6.41 -13.22
N ASP A 450 23.13 -5.34 -13.74
CA ASP A 450 22.42 -4.40 -14.62
C ASP A 450 21.78 -5.12 -15.81
N GLN A 451 20.56 -4.74 -16.16
CA GLN A 451 19.73 -5.30 -17.23
C GLN A 451 19.52 -6.81 -17.16
N SER A 452 19.54 -7.40 -15.96
CA SER A 452 19.38 -8.84 -15.80
C SER A 452 18.51 -9.19 -14.60
N GLU A 453 17.56 -10.09 -14.85
CA GLU A 453 16.78 -10.76 -13.79
C GLU A 453 17.38 -12.15 -13.46
N SER A 454 18.46 -12.54 -14.15
CA SER A 454 19.06 -13.86 -14.02
C SER A 454 20.01 -13.93 -12.82
N VAL A 455 19.57 -14.60 -11.79
CA VAL A 455 20.36 -14.90 -10.58
C VAL A 455 19.92 -16.25 -10.03
N ALA A 456 20.82 -16.92 -9.31
CA ALA A 456 20.52 -18.14 -8.56
C ALA A 456 20.83 -17.95 -7.08
N GLY A 457 19.94 -18.41 -6.23
CA GLY A 457 20.08 -18.41 -4.79
C GLY A 457 19.58 -19.72 -4.17
N ASN A 458 20.11 -20.09 -3.02
CA ASN A 458 19.60 -21.19 -2.24
C ASN A 458 19.18 -20.68 -0.86
N TYR A 459 18.05 -21.16 -0.40
CA TYR A 459 17.51 -20.79 0.92
C TYR A 459 17.12 -22.07 1.67
N SER A 460 17.42 -22.09 2.95
CA SER A 460 16.96 -23.13 3.86
C SER A 460 16.06 -22.48 4.90
N MET A 461 14.80 -22.89 4.90
CA MET A 461 13.84 -22.38 5.86
C MET A 461 14.25 -22.78 7.28
N PRO A 462 14.19 -21.86 8.26
CA PRO A 462 14.53 -22.17 9.65
C PRO A 462 13.70 -23.34 10.20
N ALA A 463 14.35 -24.24 10.93
CA ALA A 463 13.67 -25.39 11.54
C ALA A 463 12.53 -24.97 12.50
N SER A 464 12.59 -23.74 13.04
CA SER A 464 11.53 -23.14 13.88
C SER A 464 10.20 -22.99 13.14
N MET A 465 10.21 -22.91 11.80
CA MET A 465 8.99 -22.85 10.99
C MET A 465 8.27 -24.20 10.91
N ASN A 466 8.92 -25.27 11.34
CA ASN A 466 8.36 -26.62 11.43
C ASN A 466 7.68 -27.09 10.12
N MET A 467 8.38 -26.91 9.01
CA MET A 467 7.95 -27.33 7.67
C MET A 467 8.94 -28.31 7.07
N THR A 468 8.46 -29.30 6.32
CA THR A 468 9.32 -30.27 5.60
C THR A 468 9.20 -30.11 4.11
N ASP A 469 7.97 -30.07 3.61
CA ASP A 469 7.64 -30.01 2.19
C ASP A 469 6.83 -28.76 1.91
N LEU A 470 7.09 -28.12 0.76
CA LEU A 470 6.42 -26.92 0.29
C LEU A 470 5.96 -27.13 -1.15
N GLU A 471 4.77 -26.69 -1.47
CA GLU A 471 4.33 -26.54 -2.86
C GLU A 471 4.94 -25.27 -3.44
N LYS A 472 5.85 -25.42 -4.38
CA LYS A 472 6.45 -24.31 -5.11
C LYS A 472 5.66 -24.02 -6.38
N ARG A 473 5.13 -22.82 -6.50
CA ARG A 473 4.34 -22.30 -7.61
C ARG A 473 5.09 -21.13 -8.22
N GLU A 474 5.15 -21.10 -9.55
CA GLU A 474 5.80 -20.01 -10.29
C GLU A 474 4.85 -18.83 -10.50
N TRP A 475 5.37 -17.70 -10.93
CA TRP A 475 4.64 -16.46 -11.20
C TRP A 475 3.43 -16.61 -12.15
N ASN A 476 3.40 -17.64 -13.00
CA ASN A 476 2.34 -17.93 -13.97
C ASN A 476 1.44 -19.10 -13.56
N PHE A 477 1.39 -19.40 -12.28
CA PHE A 477 0.59 -20.52 -11.76
C PHE A 477 -0.89 -20.43 -12.15
N SER A 478 -1.48 -19.24 -12.19
CA SER A 478 -2.87 -19.04 -12.60
C SER A 478 -3.18 -19.59 -14.00
N GLN A 479 -2.22 -19.53 -14.91
CA GLN A 479 -2.35 -20.05 -16.26
C GLN A 479 -2.00 -21.53 -16.40
N THR A 480 -1.03 -22.00 -15.63
CA THR A 480 -0.47 -23.35 -15.78
C THR A 480 -1.08 -24.36 -14.82
N GLY A 481 -1.51 -23.93 -13.63
CA GLY A 481 -1.92 -24.80 -12.52
C GLY A 481 -0.80 -25.70 -11.99
N ASN A 482 0.43 -25.53 -12.46
CA ASN A 482 1.55 -26.43 -12.15
C ASN A 482 2.26 -26.00 -10.85
N PHE A 483 2.58 -26.99 -10.03
CA PHE A 483 3.45 -26.80 -8.86
C PHE A 483 4.42 -27.98 -8.73
N ASN A 484 5.49 -27.75 -8.00
CA ASN A 484 6.46 -28.76 -7.64
C ASN A 484 6.56 -28.85 -6.12
N ILE A 485 6.83 -30.05 -5.60
CA ILE A 485 7.17 -30.20 -4.18
C ILE A 485 8.68 -30.00 -4.01
N VAL A 486 9.04 -29.12 -3.09
CA VAL A 486 10.43 -28.83 -2.71
C VAL A 486 10.61 -29.03 -1.21
N PHE A 487 11.82 -29.41 -0.78
CA PHE A 487 12.13 -29.53 0.64
C PHE A 487 12.36 -28.14 1.24
N ALA A 488 11.79 -27.88 2.41
CA ALA A 488 11.92 -26.59 3.10
C ALA A 488 13.37 -26.22 3.46
N ASN A 489 14.24 -27.22 3.62
CA ASN A 489 15.67 -27.03 3.90
C ASN A 489 16.56 -26.90 2.64
N GLU A 490 15.98 -27.01 1.43
CA GLU A 490 16.72 -26.93 0.17
C GLU A 490 15.86 -26.27 -0.92
N ILE A 491 15.67 -24.96 -0.82
CA ILE A 491 14.86 -24.19 -1.76
C ILE A 491 15.77 -23.47 -2.75
N SER A 492 15.71 -23.86 -4.01
CA SER A 492 16.39 -23.15 -5.09
C SER A 492 15.51 -22.00 -5.59
N LEU A 493 16.09 -20.79 -5.62
CA LEU A 493 15.43 -19.54 -6.01
C LEU A 493 16.13 -18.90 -7.21
N THR A 494 15.37 -18.12 -7.96
CA THR A 494 15.87 -17.28 -9.06
C THR A 494 15.48 -15.83 -8.79
N GLY A 495 15.78 -14.91 -9.71
CA GLY A 495 15.33 -13.51 -9.64
C GLY A 495 13.82 -13.36 -9.77
N ALA A 496 13.12 -14.33 -10.38
CA ALA A 496 11.67 -14.37 -10.42
C ALA A 496 11.11 -14.85 -9.06
N PRO A 497 10.18 -14.09 -8.45
CA PRO A 497 9.53 -14.52 -7.22
C PRO A 497 8.71 -15.80 -7.39
N VAL A 498 8.77 -16.66 -6.38
CA VAL A 498 7.99 -17.90 -6.30
C VAL A 498 7.09 -17.88 -5.08
N PHE A 499 5.97 -18.58 -5.18
CA PHE A 499 5.01 -18.76 -4.10
C PHE A 499 5.16 -20.16 -3.52
N LEU A 500 5.49 -20.22 -2.23
CA LEU A 500 5.71 -21.46 -1.51
C LEU A 500 4.57 -21.65 -0.51
N ARG A 501 3.70 -22.62 -0.73
CA ARG A 501 2.65 -22.96 0.23
C ARG A 501 3.10 -24.09 1.13
N GLY A 502 3.10 -23.83 2.44
CA GLY A 502 3.49 -24.79 3.45
C GLY A 502 2.34 -25.09 4.41
N ILE A 503 2.25 -26.33 4.80
CA ILE A 503 1.45 -26.74 5.94
C ILE A 503 2.45 -27.04 7.05
N PRO A 504 2.38 -26.33 8.20
CA PRO A 504 3.22 -26.69 9.34
C PRO A 504 3.07 -28.19 9.57
N VAL A 505 4.18 -28.91 9.69
CA VAL A 505 4.10 -30.34 10.02
C VAL A 505 3.25 -30.44 11.26
N ALA A 506 2.06 -30.98 11.11
CA ALA A 506 1.30 -31.38 12.27
C ALA A 506 2.23 -32.29 13.04
N VAL A 507 2.73 -31.82 14.18
CA VAL A 507 3.35 -32.76 15.11
C VAL A 507 2.29 -33.82 15.26
N ASP A 508 2.57 -35.05 14.84
CA ASP A 508 1.65 -36.15 15.03
C ASP A 508 1.49 -36.31 16.56
N ILE A 509 0.56 -35.52 17.07
CA ILE A 509 0.13 -35.59 18.43
C ILE A 509 -0.84 -36.76 18.41
N SER A 510 -0.28 -37.96 18.37
CA SER A 510 -1.04 -39.09 18.84
C SER A 510 -1.32 -38.81 20.31
N GLU A 511 -2.43 -38.12 20.56
CA GLU A 511 -2.98 -37.95 21.90
C GLU A 511 -3.20 -39.36 22.44
N GLN A 512 -2.21 -39.85 23.17
CA GLN A 512 -2.43 -40.96 24.06
C GLN A 512 -3.02 -40.32 25.34
N PRO A 513 -4.32 -40.52 25.62
CA PRO A 513 -4.93 -39.93 26.80
C PRO A 513 -4.14 -40.38 28.04
N LEU A 514 -3.81 -39.44 28.90
CA LEU A 514 -3.29 -39.74 30.23
C LEU A 514 -4.41 -40.43 31.00
N LEU A 515 -4.45 -41.74 30.97
CA LEU A 515 -5.58 -42.56 31.51
C LEU A 515 -5.86 -42.29 32.98
N SER A 516 -4.89 -41.77 33.74
CA SER A 516 -5.02 -41.52 35.16
C SER A 516 -5.10 -40.04 35.56
N HIS A 517 -4.99 -39.09 34.59
CA HIS A 517 -4.94 -37.66 34.88
C HIS A 517 -5.85 -36.85 33.96
N THR A 518 -6.54 -35.83 34.52
CA THR A 518 -7.28 -34.80 33.78
C THR A 518 -6.51 -33.48 33.82
N LEU A 519 -6.42 -32.84 32.67
CA LEU A 519 -5.71 -31.57 32.48
C LEU A 519 -6.67 -30.48 32.01
N ASP A 520 -6.61 -29.30 32.63
CA ASP A 520 -7.41 -28.14 32.26
C ASP A 520 -6.54 -26.86 32.28
N ILE A 521 -6.82 -25.93 31.34
CA ILE A 521 -6.21 -24.59 31.30
C ILE A 521 -7.28 -23.52 31.54
N PHE A 522 -7.00 -22.56 32.43
CA PHE A 522 -7.89 -21.42 32.69
C PHE A 522 -7.15 -20.21 33.25
N PRO A 523 -7.57 -18.97 33.00
CA PRO A 523 -8.54 -18.62 31.96
C PRO A 523 -7.97 -18.89 30.56
N ASN A 524 -8.87 -19.09 29.60
CA ASN A 524 -8.52 -19.21 28.19
C ASN A 524 -9.69 -18.61 27.39
N PRO A 525 -9.53 -17.46 26.73
CA PRO A 525 -8.30 -16.64 26.59
C PRO A 525 -7.73 -16.08 27.89
N SER A 526 -6.43 -15.73 27.87
CA SER A 526 -5.67 -15.24 29.01
C SER A 526 -5.03 -13.88 28.70
N PRO A 527 -5.30 -12.83 29.51
CA PRO A 527 -4.68 -11.53 29.29
C PRO A 527 -3.21 -11.46 29.76
N ASP A 528 -2.88 -12.03 30.93
CA ASP A 528 -1.57 -11.88 31.56
C ASP A 528 -1.00 -13.19 32.10
N ASN A 529 -1.86 -14.12 32.52
CA ASN A 529 -1.43 -15.40 33.08
C ASN A 529 -2.51 -16.46 32.98
N PHE A 530 -2.11 -17.71 32.78
CA PHE A 530 -3.00 -18.86 32.83
C PHE A 530 -2.52 -19.91 33.82
N GLN A 531 -3.41 -20.80 34.19
CA GLN A 531 -3.16 -21.88 35.10
C GLN A 531 -3.36 -23.22 34.40
N LEU A 532 -2.40 -24.11 34.53
CA LEU A 532 -2.55 -25.52 34.18
C LEU A 532 -2.93 -26.29 35.44
N SER A 533 -4.09 -26.87 35.46
CA SER A 533 -4.58 -27.75 36.51
C SER A 533 -4.36 -29.21 36.12
N ILE A 534 -3.64 -29.96 36.93
CA ILE A 534 -3.44 -31.40 36.77
C ILE A 534 -4.15 -32.08 37.92
N LYS A 535 -5.12 -32.96 37.62
CA LYS A 535 -5.85 -33.73 38.61
C LYS A 535 -5.71 -35.20 38.29
N GLY A 536 -5.29 -36.01 39.25
CA GLY A 536 -5.12 -37.46 39.11
C GLY A 536 -5.02 -38.14 40.45
N THR A 537 -5.01 -39.46 40.41
CA THR A 537 -4.98 -40.31 41.62
C THR A 537 -3.60 -41.00 41.78
N THR A 538 -2.72 -40.90 40.78
CA THR A 538 -1.42 -41.55 40.77
C THR A 538 -0.30 -40.53 40.80
N THR A 539 0.87 -40.92 41.33
CA THR A 539 2.09 -40.10 41.25
C THR A 539 2.69 -40.20 39.84
N ALA A 540 2.99 -39.04 39.25
CA ALA A 540 3.60 -39.00 37.93
C ALA A 540 4.59 -37.83 37.79
N ASN A 541 5.61 -38.01 36.94
CA ASN A 541 6.50 -36.94 36.50
C ASN A 541 6.02 -36.38 35.18
N PHE A 542 5.75 -35.07 35.12
CA PHE A 542 5.34 -34.38 33.93
C PHE A 542 6.47 -33.47 33.42
N GLN A 543 6.69 -33.53 32.12
CA GLN A 543 7.42 -32.51 31.40
C GLN A 543 6.39 -31.65 30.66
N ILE A 544 6.42 -30.35 30.95
CA ILE A 544 5.54 -29.35 30.33
C ILE A 544 6.39 -28.49 29.41
N GLU A 545 5.93 -28.32 28.19
CA GLU A 545 6.52 -27.42 27.19
C GLU A 545 5.42 -26.53 26.67
N VAL A 546 5.65 -25.21 26.68
CA VAL A 546 4.78 -24.25 26.02
C VAL A 546 5.48 -23.81 24.74
N ILE A 547 4.78 -23.98 23.62
CA ILE A 547 5.27 -23.59 22.30
C ILE A 547 4.29 -22.62 21.65
N ASN A 548 4.79 -21.73 20.79
CA ASN A 548 3.93 -20.91 19.95
C ASN A 548 3.45 -21.70 18.72
N VAL A 549 2.65 -21.06 17.85
CA VAL A 549 2.13 -21.65 16.61
C VAL A 549 3.22 -22.11 15.64
N PHE A 550 4.44 -21.60 15.77
CA PHE A 550 5.60 -22.00 14.97
C PHE A 550 6.42 -23.13 15.60
N GLY A 551 5.97 -23.69 16.71
CA GLY A 551 6.68 -24.74 17.43
C GLY A 551 7.89 -24.25 18.26
N VAL A 552 8.10 -22.92 18.36
CA VAL A 552 9.18 -22.34 19.17
C VAL A 552 8.88 -22.56 20.63
N LEU A 553 9.84 -23.13 21.36
CA LEU A 553 9.75 -23.34 22.80
C LEU A 553 9.78 -21.99 23.52
N ILE A 554 8.70 -21.66 24.22
CA ILE A 554 8.56 -20.44 25.01
C ILE A 554 8.96 -20.70 26.46
N GLU A 555 8.48 -21.81 27.02
CA GLU A 555 8.76 -22.17 28.40
C GLU A 555 8.79 -23.70 28.56
N GLN A 556 9.65 -24.19 29.46
CA GLN A 556 9.73 -25.61 29.81
C GLN A 556 9.76 -25.77 31.32
N ARG A 557 8.98 -26.72 31.86
CA ARG A 557 8.96 -27.09 33.28
C ARG A 557 8.94 -28.60 33.46
N LYS A 558 9.54 -29.07 34.54
CA LYS A 558 9.40 -30.43 35.04
C LYS A 558 8.69 -30.39 36.38
N ILE A 559 7.65 -31.15 36.54
CA ILE A 559 6.85 -31.20 37.75
C ILE A 559 6.60 -32.63 38.21
N VAL A 560 6.51 -32.79 39.51
CA VAL A 560 6.13 -34.07 40.13
C VAL A 560 4.73 -33.93 40.69
N HIS A 561 3.82 -34.74 40.15
CA HIS A 561 2.44 -34.85 40.66
C HIS A 561 2.38 -35.97 41.71
N ASN A 562 1.75 -35.69 42.83
CA ASN A 562 1.75 -36.60 44.01
C ASN A 562 0.37 -37.25 44.25
N GLY A 563 -0.47 -37.32 43.25
CA GLY A 563 -1.80 -37.98 43.35
C GLY A 563 -2.91 -37.05 43.89
N SER A 564 -2.70 -35.74 43.95
CA SER A 564 -3.71 -34.74 44.30
C SER A 564 -3.78 -33.66 43.22
N ARG A 565 -4.83 -32.83 43.19
CA ARG A 565 -4.94 -31.69 42.27
C ARG A 565 -3.79 -30.69 42.53
N VAL A 566 -3.03 -30.40 41.48
CA VAL A 566 -1.97 -29.38 41.46
C VAL A 566 -2.27 -28.34 40.41
N ILE A 567 -1.98 -27.06 40.70
CA ILE A 567 -2.17 -25.93 39.81
C ILE A 567 -0.81 -25.27 39.62
N HIS A 568 -0.44 -25.06 38.34
CA HIS A 568 0.77 -24.37 37.94
C HIS A 568 0.41 -23.09 37.17
N ASN A 569 0.96 -21.95 37.65
CA ASN A 569 0.76 -20.65 37.01
C ASN A 569 1.82 -20.42 35.93
N PHE A 570 1.41 -19.88 34.80
CA PHE A 570 2.27 -19.42 33.71
C PHE A 570 2.03 -17.93 33.52
N ASP A 571 3.09 -17.15 33.54
CA ASP A 571 3.06 -15.71 33.25
C ASP A 571 3.24 -15.52 31.75
N CYS A 572 2.19 -15.06 31.06
CA CYS A 572 2.20 -14.77 29.65
C CYS A 572 2.12 -13.27 29.32
N SER A 573 2.29 -12.40 30.34
CA SER A 573 2.20 -10.94 30.17
C SER A 573 3.21 -10.34 29.19
N SER A 574 4.33 -11.05 28.95
CA SER A 574 5.36 -10.64 27.99
C SER A 574 5.29 -11.40 26.65
N TRP A 575 4.32 -12.29 26.49
CA TRP A 575 4.21 -13.08 25.26
C TRP A 575 3.43 -12.30 24.19
N ALA A 576 3.73 -12.56 22.91
CA ALA A 576 2.95 -12.00 21.83
C ALA A 576 1.50 -12.50 21.89
N LYS A 577 0.55 -11.65 21.50
CA LYS A 577 -0.86 -12.06 21.38
C LYS A 577 -0.99 -13.17 20.36
N GLY A 578 -1.79 -14.19 20.66
CA GLY A 578 -1.98 -15.32 19.75
C GLY A 578 -2.19 -16.66 20.45
N ALA A 579 -2.18 -17.75 19.67
CA ALA A 579 -2.35 -19.10 20.17
C ALA A 579 -1.00 -19.72 20.58
N TYR A 580 -1.05 -20.47 21.70
CA TYR A 580 0.08 -21.27 22.20
C TYR A 580 -0.40 -22.68 22.53
N PHE A 581 0.52 -23.64 22.50
CA PHE A 581 0.24 -25.04 22.81
C PHE A 581 1.04 -25.48 24.02
N VAL A 582 0.35 -25.99 25.04
CA VAL A 582 0.91 -26.54 26.25
C VAL A 582 0.98 -28.06 26.10
N LYS A 583 2.15 -28.58 25.83
CA LYS A 583 2.44 -30.02 25.73
C LYS A 583 2.75 -30.56 27.13
N VAL A 584 1.97 -31.52 27.59
CA VAL A 584 2.18 -32.18 28.88
C VAL A 584 2.46 -33.66 28.63
N ARG A 585 3.71 -34.06 28.90
CA ARG A 585 4.20 -35.43 28.70
C ARG A 585 4.46 -36.13 30.01
N SER A 586 4.07 -37.39 30.12
CA SER A 586 4.47 -38.30 31.19
C SER A 586 4.82 -39.68 30.63
N ALA A 587 5.11 -40.64 31.51
CA ALA A 587 5.29 -42.06 31.10
C ALA A 587 3.99 -42.68 30.55
N GLU A 588 2.82 -42.10 30.85
CA GLU A 588 1.51 -42.60 30.41
C GLU A 588 1.10 -42.09 29.02
N GLY A 589 1.69 -40.97 28.56
CA GLY A 589 1.34 -40.37 27.27
C GLY A 589 1.66 -38.89 27.17
N LEU A 590 1.10 -38.28 26.13
CA LEU A 590 1.21 -36.86 25.80
C LEU A 590 -0.19 -36.27 25.60
N VAL A 591 -0.45 -35.13 26.24
CA VAL A 591 -1.63 -34.30 25.99
C VAL A 591 -1.19 -32.92 25.57
N VAL A 592 -1.92 -32.32 24.64
CA VAL A 592 -1.68 -30.95 24.18
C VAL A 592 -2.94 -30.13 24.38
N LEU A 593 -2.78 -29.00 25.06
CA LEU A 593 -3.85 -28.05 25.32
C LEU A 593 -3.55 -26.72 24.63
N LYS A 594 -4.56 -26.11 24.03
CA LYS A 594 -4.43 -24.78 23.41
C LYS A 594 -4.75 -23.70 24.46
N VAL A 595 -3.92 -22.67 24.53
CA VAL A 595 -4.18 -21.42 25.25
C VAL A 595 -4.09 -20.24 24.27
N VAL A 596 -4.98 -19.27 24.41
CA VAL A 596 -4.97 -18.01 23.64
C VAL A 596 -4.54 -16.91 24.59
N VAL A 597 -3.53 -16.13 24.21
CA VAL A 597 -3.05 -14.93 24.91
C VAL A 597 -3.63 -13.71 24.21
N ASP A 598 -4.38 -12.89 24.97
CA ASP A 598 -5.09 -11.69 24.46
C ASP A 598 -4.28 -10.40 24.64
#